data_0347cbfb07b79f680b55a2dced76a956
#
_entry.id   0347cbfb07b79f680b55a2dced76a956
#
_cell.length_a   1.000
_cell.length_b   1.000
_cell.length_c   1.000
_cell.angle_alpha   90.00
_cell.angle_beta   90.00
_cell.angle_gamma   90.00
#
_symmetry.space_group_name_H-M   'P 1'
#
loop_
_entity.id
_entity.type
_entity.pdbx_description
1 polymer ?
#
loop_
_entity_poly.entity_id
_entity_poly.type
_entity_poly.pdbx_seq_one_letter_code
_entity_poly.pdbx_strand_id
1 'polypeptide(L)'
;MKSNYKLPLGFLVLFSASSFLLAEDWAGFRGSDRSGHSKETKLLATWPKDGPKQAWIFKDCGTGYSSPAIVQNNIFIMGARKGEE
;
A
#
# COMPACT_ATOMS: atom_id res chain seq x y z
N MET A 1 34.61 29.09 -3.77
CA MET A 1 33.75 28.95 -2.60
C MET A 1 32.28 29.18 -2.89
N LYS A 2 32.01 29.90 -3.90
CA LYS A 2 30.60 30.21 -4.21
C LYS A 2 29.90 29.11 -4.96
N SER A 3 30.62 28.23 -5.54
CA SER A 3 30.05 27.10 -6.30
C SER A 3 29.35 26.08 -5.43
N ASN A 4 29.55 26.14 -4.11
CA ASN A 4 29.00 25.13 -3.22
C ASN A 4 27.49 25.23 -3.04
N TYR A 5 26.91 26.33 -3.44
CA TYR A 5 25.49 26.56 -3.16
C TYR A 5 24.55 25.83 -4.07
N LYS A 6 25.02 25.35 -5.19
CA LYS A 6 24.15 24.75 -6.20
C LYS A 6 23.87 23.28 -5.97
N LEU A 7 24.77 22.58 -5.33
CA LEU A 7 24.64 21.13 -5.16
C LEU A 7 23.43 20.71 -4.29
N PRO A 8 23.14 21.37 -3.18
CA PRO A 8 22.00 20.95 -2.36
C PRO A 8 20.67 21.00 -3.09
N LEU A 9 20.50 21.93 -4.01
CA LEU A 9 19.25 22.06 -4.75
C LEU A 9 19.00 20.83 -5.64
N GLY A 10 20.05 20.29 -6.22
CA GLY A 10 19.91 19.11 -7.04
C GLY A 10 19.45 17.90 -6.25
N PHE A 11 19.95 17.73 -5.06
CA PHE A 11 19.52 16.62 -4.19
C PHE A 11 18.06 16.72 -3.82
N LEU A 12 17.58 17.91 -3.52
CA LEU A 12 16.18 18.09 -3.16
C LEU A 12 15.25 17.69 -4.30
N VAL A 13 15.60 18.00 -5.53
CA VAL A 13 14.79 17.63 -6.68
C VAL A 13 14.71 16.11 -6.82
N LEU A 14 15.81 15.39 -6.60
CA LEU A 14 15.83 13.95 -6.71
C LEU A 14 14.95 13.29 -5.64
N PHE A 15 14.98 13.79 -4.42
CA PHE A 15 14.12 13.27 -3.36
C PHE A 15 12.65 13.46 -3.68
N SER A 16 12.28 14.60 -4.21
CA SER A 16 10.90 14.88 -4.56
C SER A 16 10.40 13.89 -5.61
N ALA A 17 11.22 13.56 -6.61
CA ALA A 17 10.84 12.63 -7.66
C ALA A 17 10.57 11.24 -7.10
N SER A 18 11.36 10.78 -6.14
CA SER A 18 11.19 9.43 -5.60
C SER A 18 9.93 9.27 -4.75
N SER A 19 9.38 10.36 -4.20
CA SER A 19 8.20 10.27 -3.35
C SER A 19 6.93 9.91 -4.11
N PHE A 20 6.93 10.01 -5.44
CA PHE A 20 5.75 9.67 -6.24
C PHE A 20 5.54 8.18 -6.44
N LEU A 21 6.44 7.34 -5.96
CA LEU A 21 6.37 5.90 -6.17
C LEU A 21 5.62 5.16 -5.06
N LEU A 22 5.16 5.86 -4.04
CA LEU A 22 4.49 5.23 -2.91
C LEU A 22 3.02 4.99 -3.23
N ALA A 23 2.54 3.79 -2.86
CA ALA A 23 1.14 3.46 -2.97
C ALA A 23 0.32 4.18 -1.91
N GLU A 24 -0.97 4.41 -2.19
CA GLU A 24 -1.86 5.03 -1.24
C GLU A 24 -2.30 4.07 -0.15
N ASP A 25 -2.59 4.62 1.03
CA ASP A 25 -3.19 3.88 2.13
C ASP A 25 -4.65 3.50 1.80
N TRP A 26 -5.13 2.45 2.45
CA TRP A 26 -6.53 2.04 2.40
C TRP A 26 -7.02 1.91 3.83
N ALA A 27 -7.18 3.04 4.50
CA ALA A 27 -7.37 3.07 5.95
C ALA A 27 -8.80 2.79 6.38
N GLY A 28 -9.80 3.02 5.53
CA GLY A 28 -11.19 2.89 5.89
C GLY A 28 -11.92 1.84 5.05
N PHE A 29 -13.09 1.43 5.51
CA PHE A 29 -13.94 0.52 4.78
C PHE A 29 -14.32 1.14 3.43
N ARG A 30 -14.05 0.40 2.35
CA ARG A 30 -14.26 0.84 0.97
C ARG A 30 -13.39 2.01 0.54
N GLY A 31 -12.29 2.26 1.26
CA GLY A 31 -11.33 3.29 0.90
C GLY A 31 -11.60 4.63 1.55
N SER A 32 -10.75 5.60 1.27
CA SER A 32 -10.81 6.91 1.91
C SER A 32 -12.09 7.68 1.54
N ASP A 33 -12.60 7.50 0.34
CA ASP A 33 -13.84 8.13 -0.12
C ASP A 33 -15.05 7.20 -0.07
N ARG A 34 -14.84 5.98 0.44
CA ARG A 34 -15.88 4.96 0.59
C ARG A 34 -16.54 4.54 -0.71
N SER A 35 -15.88 4.76 -1.83
CA SER A 35 -16.42 4.37 -3.14
C SER A 35 -16.17 2.91 -3.50
N GLY A 36 -15.24 2.28 -2.81
CA GLY A 36 -14.80 0.93 -3.17
C GLY A 36 -13.86 0.91 -4.36
N HIS A 37 -13.38 2.04 -4.79
CA HIS A 37 -12.48 2.16 -5.93
C HIS A 37 -11.11 2.62 -5.50
N SER A 38 -10.09 1.93 -5.97
CA SER A 38 -8.70 2.34 -5.78
C SER A 38 -8.29 3.31 -6.88
N LYS A 39 -7.46 4.28 -6.51
CA LYS A 39 -6.91 5.23 -7.48
C LYS A 39 -5.58 4.75 -8.05
N GLU A 40 -5.17 3.54 -7.72
CA GLU A 40 -3.93 2.97 -8.21
C GLU A 40 -3.96 2.86 -9.73
N THR A 41 -2.80 3.11 -10.33
CA THR A 41 -2.63 3.06 -11.78
C THR A 41 -1.54 2.06 -12.14
N LYS A 42 -1.34 1.86 -13.43
CA LYS A 42 -0.30 0.94 -13.95
C LYS A 42 -0.52 -0.49 -13.48
N LEU A 43 -1.77 -0.88 -13.37
CA LEU A 43 -2.10 -2.25 -13.02
C LEU A 43 -1.94 -3.14 -14.26
N LEU A 44 -1.79 -4.45 -14.00
CA LEU A 44 -1.69 -5.42 -15.09
C LEU A 44 -2.96 -5.43 -15.92
N ALA A 45 -2.83 -5.35 -17.23
CA ALA A 45 -3.97 -5.42 -18.14
C ALA A 45 -4.51 -6.85 -18.23
N THR A 46 -3.62 -7.84 -18.12
CA THR A 46 -3.99 -9.25 -18.16
C THR A 46 -3.16 -10.00 -17.11
N TRP A 47 -3.69 -11.10 -16.63
CA TRP A 47 -2.99 -11.94 -15.69
C TRP A 47 -1.97 -12.83 -16.43
N PRO A 48 -0.84 -13.17 -15.79
CA PRO A 48 0.03 -14.20 -16.32
C PRO A 48 -0.72 -15.53 -16.47
N LYS A 49 -0.18 -16.44 -17.28
CA LYS A 49 -0.82 -17.73 -17.56
C LYS A 49 -1.20 -18.50 -16.28
N ASP A 50 -0.34 -18.44 -15.28
CA ASP A 50 -0.55 -19.16 -14.01
C ASP A 50 -1.19 -18.28 -12.93
N GLY A 51 -1.78 -17.15 -13.32
CA GLY A 51 -2.37 -16.20 -12.38
C GLY A 51 -1.35 -15.26 -11.78
N PRO A 52 -1.77 -14.42 -10.84
CA PRO A 52 -0.87 -13.45 -10.21
C PRO A 52 0.13 -14.16 -9.31
N LYS A 53 1.33 -13.60 -9.23
CA LYS A 53 2.36 -14.11 -8.35
C LYS A 53 2.02 -13.74 -6.91
N GLN A 54 2.04 -14.75 -6.03
CA GLN A 54 1.83 -14.50 -4.60
C GLN A 54 3.09 -13.91 -3.99
N ALA A 55 2.97 -12.72 -3.40
CA ALA A 55 4.10 -12.08 -2.72
C ALA A 55 4.30 -12.65 -1.32
N TRP A 56 3.20 -12.85 -0.60
CA TRP A 56 3.24 -13.43 0.74
C TRP A 56 1.84 -13.88 1.14
N ILE A 57 1.74 -14.62 2.23
CA ILE A 57 0.47 -15.04 2.80
C ILE A 57 0.60 -15.08 4.32
N PHE A 58 -0.44 -14.65 5.01
CA PHE A 58 -0.55 -14.75 6.46
C PHE A 58 -1.78 -15.57 6.80
N LYS A 59 -1.59 -16.72 7.48
CA LYS A 59 -2.65 -17.69 7.69
C LYS A 59 -3.30 -17.65 9.06
N ASP A 60 -2.89 -16.74 9.92
CA ASP A 60 -3.29 -16.72 11.33
C ASP A 60 -4.27 -15.60 11.66
N CYS A 61 -5.08 -15.19 10.70
CA CYS A 61 -6.04 -14.10 10.89
C CYS A 61 -7.31 -14.51 11.62
N GLY A 62 -7.56 -15.79 11.80
CA GLY A 62 -8.83 -16.25 12.34
C GLY A 62 -9.93 -16.26 11.29
N THR A 63 -11.18 -16.25 11.75
CA THR A 63 -12.35 -16.26 10.87
C THR A 63 -13.17 -15.00 11.05
N GLY A 64 -13.86 -14.58 10.01
CA GLY A 64 -14.69 -13.38 10.07
C GLY A 64 -14.88 -12.75 8.72
N TYR A 65 -15.54 -11.60 8.73
CA TYR A 65 -15.87 -10.85 7.52
C TYR A 65 -15.29 -9.44 7.55
N SER A 66 -14.26 -9.23 8.35
CA SER A 66 -13.61 -7.94 8.47
C SER A 66 -12.92 -7.55 7.17
N SER A 67 -13.01 -6.28 6.83
CA SER A 67 -12.25 -5.72 5.73
C SER A 67 -10.88 -5.27 6.26
N PRO A 68 -9.80 -5.53 5.53
CA PRO A 68 -8.50 -5.06 5.97
C PRO A 68 -8.37 -3.54 5.83
N ALA A 69 -7.66 -2.93 6.76
CA ALA A 69 -7.23 -1.54 6.66
C ALA A 69 -5.73 -1.49 6.51
N ILE A 70 -5.26 -0.66 5.62
CA ILE A 70 -3.84 -0.56 5.29
C ILE A 70 -3.39 0.87 5.53
N VAL A 71 -2.46 1.04 6.45
CA VAL A 71 -1.88 2.35 6.76
C VAL A 71 -0.38 2.20 6.79
N GLN A 72 0.29 2.89 5.89
CA GLN A 72 1.73 2.79 5.71
C GLN A 72 2.12 1.32 5.47
N ASN A 73 2.92 0.73 6.33
CA ASN A 73 3.36 -0.65 6.17
C ASN A 73 2.60 -1.63 7.06
N ASN A 74 1.47 -1.21 7.63
CA ASN A 74 0.71 -2.02 8.56
C ASN A 74 -0.62 -2.41 7.96
N ILE A 75 -1.05 -3.65 8.21
CA ILE A 75 -2.35 -4.16 7.81
C ILE A 75 -3.10 -4.54 9.08
N PHE A 76 -4.30 -4.01 9.23
CA PHE A 76 -5.16 -4.28 10.37
C PHE A 76 -6.37 -5.08 9.89
N ILE A 77 -6.62 -6.21 10.54
CA ILE A 77 -7.77 -7.04 10.23
C ILE A 77 -8.26 -7.69 11.52
N MET A 78 -9.56 -7.87 11.65
CA MET A 78 -10.15 -8.53 12.79
C MET A 78 -10.61 -9.92 12.41
N GLY A 79 -10.36 -10.88 13.28
CA GLY A 79 -10.81 -12.23 13.10
C GLY A 79 -11.00 -12.90 14.43
N ALA A 80 -11.92 -13.83 14.49
CA ALA A 80 -12.19 -14.61 15.69
C ALA A 80 -11.43 -15.93 15.65
N ARG A 81 -10.84 -16.29 16.77
CA ARG A 81 -10.20 -17.59 16.95
C ARG A 81 -11.07 -18.44 17.84
N LYS A 82 -10.91 -19.74 17.76
CA LYS A 82 -11.67 -20.67 18.58
C LYS A 82 -11.45 -20.35 20.06
N GLY A 83 -12.56 -20.03 20.76
CA GLY A 83 -12.52 -19.70 22.19
C GLY A 83 -12.18 -18.25 22.50
N GLU A 84 -12.02 -17.40 21.47
CA GLU A 84 -11.73 -15.99 21.64
C GLU A 84 -12.67 -15.15 20.79
N GLU A 85 -13.25 -14.13 21.40
CA GLU A 85 -14.12 -13.19 20.70
C GLU A 85 -13.93 -11.79 21.23
#